data_b32c9433d9338bf2c4006c03c60465e4
#
_entry.id   b32c9433d9338bf2c4006c03c60465e4
#
_cell.length_a   1.000
_cell.length_b   1.000
_cell.length_c   1.000
_cell.angle_alpha   90.00
_cell.angle_beta   90.00
_cell.angle_gamma   90.00
#
_symmetry.space_group_name_H-M   'P 1'
#
loop_
_entity.id
_entity.type
_entity.pdbx_description
1 polymer ?
#
loop_
_entity_poly.entity_id
_entity_poly.type
_entity_poly.pdbx_seq_one_letter_code
_entity_poly.pdbx_strand_id
1 'polypeptide(L)'
;MFKHVKTDPELCIGCKTCMAACVASHTGKALFALKPKSFDFTPRVHVVYTSKVTKAVQCQQCPKPRCMEACPFHCISLGPDSVVIDEEACRGCGKCSRACPFQAINMTKIYHGDTKGRPFRIVAYKCDLCANTETGEPACIPACPTEALSLFDPAVVAAQRAKLKAQKESAKIQSAYEKALKKGKP
;
A
#
# COMPACT_ATOMS: atom_id res chain seq x y z
N MET A 1 11.71 1.87 7.01
CA MET A 1 10.55 2.20 6.17
C MET A 1 10.01 0.88 5.67
N PHE A 2 8.72 0.62 5.83
CA PHE A 2 8.12 -0.65 5.39
C PHE A 2 7.85 -0.66 3.89
N LYS A 3 7.71 -1.85 3.34
CA LYS A 3 7.23 -2.04 1.97
C LYS A 3 5.85 -1.38 1.81
N HIS A 4 5.56 -0.86 0.64
CA HIS A 4 4.22 -0.35 0.31
C HIS A 4 4.02 -0.36 -1.20
N VAL A 5 2.77 -0.36 -1.63
CA VAL A 5 2.44 -0.25 -3.04
C VAL A 5 2.56 1.21 -3.46
N LYS A 6 3.28 1.47 -4.53
CA LYS A 6 3.43 2.79 -5.16
C LYS A 6 2.61 2.82 -6.45
N THR A 7 1.99 3.96 -6.72
CA THR A 7 1.27 4.21 -7.97
C THR A 7 2.02 5.21 -8.81
N ASP A 8 2.22 4.89 -10.09
CA ASP A 8 2.64 5.84 -11.10
C ASP A 8 1.38 6.54 -11.66
N PRO A 9 1.21 7.86 -11.44
CA PRO A 9 0.05 8.58 -11.92
C PRO A 9 0.03 8.77 -13.44
N GLU A 10 1.18 8.72 -14.12
CA GLU A 10 1.27 8.85 -15.57
C GLU A 10 0.70 7.62 -16.29
N LEU A 11 0.78 6.45 -15.64
CA LEU A 11 0.28 5.18 -16.17
C LEU A 11 -1.14 4.85 -15.68
N CYS A 12 -1.61 5.50 -14.61
CA CYS A 12 -2.91 5.18 -14.01
C CYS A 12 -4.07 5.73 -14.80
N ILE A 13 -4.84 4.87 -15.46
CA ILE A 13 -6.06 5.23 -16.21
C ILE A 13 -7.33 5.26 -15.36
N GLY A 14 -7.24 4.97 -14.07
CA GLY A 14 -8.40 5.01 -13.17
C GLY A 14 -9.43 3.89 -13.34
N CYS A 15 -9.10 2.78 -13.97
CA CYS A 15 -10.03 1.69 -14.30
C CYS A 15 -10.63 0.96 -13.09
N LYS A 16 -10.10 1.17 -11.88
CA LYS A 16 -10.52 0.53 -10.60
C LYS A 16 -10.33 -0.99 -10.52
N THR A 17 -9.66 -1.62 -11.47
CA THR A 17 -9.37 -3.07 -11.43
C THR A 17 -8.59 -3.46 -10.16
N CYS A 18 -7.69 -2.58 -9.68
CA CYS A 18 -6.98 -2.78 -8.43
C CYS A 18 -7.91 -2.85 -7.20
N MET A 19 -9.01 -2.09 -7.20
CA MET A 19 -10.02 -2.14 -6.13
C MET A 19 -10.76 -3.48 -6.16
N ALA A 20 -11.12 -3.94 -7.35
CA ALA A 20 -11.79 -5.23 -7.57
C ALA A 20 -10.89 -6.40 -7.13
N ALA A 21 -9.64 -6.41 -7.56
CA ALA A 21 -8.67 -7.43 -7.16
C ALA A 21 -8.39 -7.45 -5.64
N CYS A 22 -8.34 -6.26 -5.01
CA CYS A 22 -8.19 -6.14 -3.56
C CYS A 22 -9.34 -6.82 -2.82
N VAL A 23 -10.58 -6.59 -3.26
CA VAL A 23 -11.76 -7.20 -2.64
C VAL A 23 -11.77 -8.72 -2.87
N ALA A 24 -11.52 -9.18 -4.09
CA ALA A 24 -11.48 -10.60 -4.42
C ALA A 24 -10.45 -11.35 -3.56
N SER A 25 -9.24 -10.80 -3.42
CA SER A 25 -8.17 -11.39 -2.63
C SER A 25 -8.52 -11.48 -1.14
N HIS A 26 -9.14 -10.45 -0.56
CA HIS A 26 -9.50 -10.44 0.86
C HIS A 26 -10.77 -11.22 1.20
N THR A 27 -11.63 -11.48 0.22
CA THR A 27 -12.85 -12.28 0.43
C THR A 27 -12.68 -13.74 0.05
N GLY A 28 -11.62 -14.11 -0.65
CA GLY A 28 -11.42 -15.45 -1.22
C GLY A 28 -12.46 -15.83 -2.27
N LYS A 29 -13.21 -14.85 -2.80
CA LYS A 29 -14.32 -15.08 -3.73
C LYS A 29 -14.10 -14.32 -5.02
N ALA A 30 -14.43 -14.95 -6.15
CA ALA A 30 -14.54 -14.24 -7.41
C ALA A 30 -15.60 -13.14 -7.32
N LEU A 31 -15.34 -11.96 -7.88
CA LEU A 31 -16.25 -10.81 -7.81
C LEU A 31 -17.66 -11.12 -8.29
N PHE A 32 -17.79 -11.94 -9.33
CA PHE A 32 -19.08 -12.36 -9.88
C PHE A 32 -19.85 -13.36 -9.00
N ALA A 33 -19.18 -13.98 -8.03
CA ALA A 33 -19.80 -14.88 -7.06
C ALA A 33 -20.36 -14.16 -5.83
N LEU A 34 -20.14 -12.85 -5.72
CA LEU A 34 -20.57 -12.05 -4.59
C LEU A 34 -22.02 -11.62 -4.77
N LYS A 35 -22.86 -11.98 -3.81
CA LYS A 35 -24.28 -11.60 -3.85
C LYS A 35 -24.44 -10.14 -3.42
N PRO A 36 -25.15 -9.27 -4.17
CA PRO A 36 -25.27 -7.83 -3.89
C PRO A 36 -25.77 -7.48 -2.49
N LYS A 37 -26.61 -8.33 -1.89
CA LYS A 37 -27.20 -8.10 -0.55
C LYS A 37 -26.31 -8.52 0.62
N SER A 38 -25.25 -9.30 0.38
CA SER A 38 -24.35 -9.82 1.42
C SER A 38 -22.93 -9.25 1.32
N PHE A 39 -22.75 -8.24 0.49
CA PHE A 39 -21.46 -7.81 0.05
C PHE A 39 -21.26 -6.30 0.22
N ASP A 40 -20.32 -5.95 1.06
CA ASP A 40 -19.76 -4.62 1.13
C ASP A 40 -18.51 -4.58 0.25
N PHE A 41 -18.57 -3.87 -0.86
CA PHE A 41 -17.41 -3.62 -1.70
C PHE A 41 -16.46 -2.67 -0.95
N THR A 42 -15.58 -3.24 -0.15
CA THR A 42 -14.65 -2.54 0.72
C THR A 42 -13.20 -2.77 0.32
N PRO A 43 -12.75 -2.15 -0.75
CA PRO A 43 -11.34 -2.23 -1.14
C PRO A 43 -10.48 -1.47 -0.13
N ARG A 44 -9.26 -1.96 0.07
CA ARG A 44 -8.22 -1.32 0.90
C ARG A 44 -7.33 -0.37 0.08
N VAL A 45 -7.67 -0.18 -1.18
CA VAL A 45 -7.10 0.76 -2.14
C VAL A 45 -8.20 1.59 -2.76
N HIS A 46 -7.97 2.86 -3.04
CA HIS A 46 -8.94 3.77 -3.66
C HIS A 46 -8.34 4.42 -4.88
N VAL A 47 -9.15 4.64 -5.90
CA VAL A 47 -8.77 5.46 -7.04
C VAL A 47 -9.34 6.86 -6.86
N VAL A 48 -8.45 7.84 -6.84
CA VAL A 48 -8.76 9.25 -6.72
C VAL A 48 -8.63 9.90 -8.09
N TYR A 49 -9.63 10.73 -8.42
CA TYR A 49 -9.67 11.52 -9.63
C TYR A 49 -9.63 13.00 -9.26
N THR A 50 -8.71 13.71 -9.87
CA THR A 50 -8.66 15.17 -9.80
C THR A 50 -8.57 15.71 -11.23
N SER A 51 -8.71 17.01 -11.42
CA SER A 51 -8.52 17.65 -12.75
C SER A 51 -7.10 17.49 -13.30
N LYS A 52 -6.13 17.12 -12.47
CA LYS A 52 -4.71 17.05 -12.84
C LYS A 52 -4.13 15.63 -12.74
N VAL A 53 -4.68 14.77 -11.88
CA VAL A 53 -4.07 13.48 -11.55
C VAL A 53 -5.14 12.44 -11.29
N THR A 54 -4.95 11.27 -11.88
CA THR A 54 -5.68 10.05 -11.55
C THR A 54 -4.69 9.05 -10.96
N LYS A 55 -4.95 8.56 -9.74
CA LYS A 55 -4.08 7.56 -9.13
C LYS A 55 -4.77 6.67 -8.11
N ALA A 56 -4.26 5.47 -7.92
CA ALA A 56 -4.61 4.63 -6.79
C ALA A 56 -3.92 5.15 -5.51
N VAL A 57 -4.66 5.21 -4.42
CA VAL A 57 -4.19 5.63 -3.09
C VAL A 57 -4.40 4.48 -2.12
N GLN A 58 -3.37 4.12 -1.40
CA GLN A 58 -3.36 3.08 -0.37
C GLN A 58 -2.43 3.44 0.77
N CYS A 59 -2.43 2.62 1.83
CA CYS A 59 -1.57 2.85 2.99
C CYS A 59 -0.08 2.84 2.60
N GLN A 60 0.65 3.87 3.03
CA GLN A 60 2.09 4.03 2.78
C GLN A 60 2.95 3.31 3.82
N GLN A 61 2.36 2.54 4.73
CA GLN A 61 3.05 1.77 5.77
C GLN A 61 4.13 2.62 6.49
N CYS A 62 3.68 3.72 7.10
CA CYS A 62 4.56 4.72 7.71
C CYS A 62 5.44 4.12 8.81
N PRO A 63 6.73 4.50 8.92
CA PRO A 63 7.60 4.05 10.00
C PRO A 63 7.20 4.63 11.37
N LYS A 64 6.57 5.80 11.38
CA LYS A 64 5.92 6.42 12.54
C LYS A 64 4.45 6.63 12.19
N PRO A 65 3.58 5.65 12.45
CA PRO A 65 2.20 5.68 11.99
C PRO A 65 1.33 6.53 12.92
N ARG A 66 1.02 7.75 12.52
CA ARG A 66 0.12 8.66 13.25
C ARG A 66 -1.24 8.03 13.54
N CYS A 67 -1.69 7.11 12.71
CA CYS A 67 -2.94 6.37 12.94
C CYS A 67 -2.87 5.47 14.18
N MET A 68 -1.70 4.89 14.48
CA MET A 68 -1.47 4.11 15.69
C MET A 68 -1.48 5.01 16.94
N GLU A 69 -0.75 6.13 16.88
CA GLU A 69 -0.72 7.11 17.98
C GLU A 69 -2.10 7.70 18.29
N ALA A 70 -2.92 7.90 17.26
CA ALA A 70 -4.28 8.44 17.40
C ALA A 70 -5.32 7.42 17.88
N CYS A 71 -4.98 6.14 17.99
CA CYS A 71 -5.94 5.11 18.35
C CYS A 71 -6.07 4.97 19.89
N PRO A 72 -7.19 5.39 20.50
CA PRO A 72 -7.37 5.30 21.95
C PRO A 72 -7.60 3.86 22.45
N PHE A 73 -7.85 2.93 21.53
CA PHE A 73 -8.11 1.52 21.82
C PHE A 73 -6.91 0.63 21.52
N HIS A 74 -5.78 1.22 21.10
CA HIS A 74 -4.53 0.51 20.77
C HIS A 74 -4.71 -0.68 19.80
N CYS A 75 -5.75 -0.62 18.95
CA CYS A 75 -6.02 -1.67 17.97
C CYS A 75 -5.19 -1.55 16.66
N ILE A 76 -4.23 -0.62 16.63
CA ILE A 76 -3.30 -0.46 15.50
C ILE A 76 -1.90 -0.68 16.02
N SER A 77 -1.16 -1.58 15.40
CA SER A 77 0.19 -1.97 15.80
C SER A 77 1.13 -2.09 14.60
N LEU A 78 2.42 -2.18 14.89
CA LEU A 78 3.44 -2.53 13.90
C LEU A 78 3.54 -4.05 13.81
N GLY A 79 3.25 -4.61 12.66
CA GLY A 79 3.57 -5.98 12.31
C GLY A 79 5.00 -6.08 11.74
N PRO A 80 5.43 -7.29 11.34
CA PRO A 80 6.77 -7.52 10.79
C PRO A 80 7.06 -6.67 9.55
N ASP A 81 6.12 -6.60 8.62
CA ASP A 81 6.27 -5.94 7.32
C ASP A 81 5.29 -4.79 7.08
N SER A 82 4.29 -4.62 7.93
CA SER A 82 3.24 -3.63 7.74
C SER A 82 2.63 -3.14 9.04
N VAL A 83 1.99 -1.99 8.99
CA VAL A 83 1.08 -1.52 10.04
C VAL A 83 -0.21 -2.33 9.94
N VAL A 84 -0.64 -2.94 11.01
CA VAL A 84 -1.87 -3.77 11.07
C VAL A 84 -2.94 -3.14 11.94
N ILE A 85 -4.19 -3.45 11.63
CA ILE A 85 -5.36 -3.07 12.43
C ILE A 85 -6.02 -4.35 12.92
N ASP A 86 -6.19 -4.47 14.23
CA ASP A 86 -7.07 -5.47 14.82
C ASP A 86 -8.51 -5.00 14.65
N GLU A 87 -9.21 -5.64 13.72
CA GLU A 87 -10.58 -5.29 13.38
C GLU A 87 -11.55 -5.66 14.49
N GLU A 88 -11.25 -6.68 15.31
CA GLU A 88 -12.10 -7.10 16.42
C GLU A 88 -12.04 -6.12 17.59
N ALA A 89 -10.87 -5.62 17.91
CA ALA A 89 -10.67 -4.60 18.93
C ALA A 89 -11.12 -3.19 18.48
N CYS A 90 -11.29 -2.97 17.16
CA CYS A 90 -11.67 -1.68 16.62
C CYS A 90 -13.09 -1.26 17.02
N ARG A 91 -13.23 -0.06 17.59
CA ARG A 91 -14.51 0.53 18.01
C ARG A 91 -15.11 1.53 17.01
N GLY A 92 -14.51 1.69 15.85
CA GLY A 92 -15.06 2.51 14.76
C GLY A 92 -15.06 4.02 15.02
N CYS A 93 -14.22 4.54 15.90
CA CYS A 93 -14.24 5.96 16.31
C CYS A 93 -13.71 6.94 15.25
N GLY A 94 -13.06 6.46 14.18
CA GLY A 94 -12.58 7.25 13.04
C GLY A 94 -11.37 8.15 13.32
N LYS A 95 -10.78 8.14 14.53
CA LYS A 95 -9.60 8.99 14.82
C LYS A 95 -8.41 8.67 13.94
N CYS A 96 -8.15 7.39 13.66
CA CYS A 96 -7.07 6.94 12.78
C CYS A 96 -7.24 7.42 11.33
N SER A 97 -8.48 7.43 10.82
CA SER A 97 -8.78 7.93 9.48
C SER A 97 -8.48 9.43 9.36
N ARG A 98 -8.88 10.23 10.36
CA ARG A 98 -8.57 11.68 10.41
C ARG A 98 -7.08 11.96 10.60
N ALA A 99 -6.35 11.11 11.32
CA ALA A 99 -4.92 11.26 11.56
C ALA A 99 -4.05 10.84 10.37
N CYS A 100 -4.62 10.12 9.39
CA CYS A 100 -3.87 9.64 8.24
C CYS A 100 -3.64 10.77 7.22
N PRO A 101 -2.39 11.19 6.97
CA PRO A 101 -2.11 12.27 6.02
C PRO A 101 -2.40 11.88 4.57
N PHE A 102 -2.48 10.57 4.30
CA PHE A 102 -2.76 10.03 2.95
C PHE A 102 -4.24 9.68 2.75
N GLN A 103 -5.08 9.85 3.77
CA GLN A 103 -6.50 9.45 3.74
C GLN A 103 -6.70 7.99 3.29
N ALA A 104 -5.75 7.12 3.65
CA ALA A 104 -5.70 5.73 3.21
C ALA A 104 -6.39 4.75 4.19
N ILE A 105 -7.18 5.27 5.13
CA ILE A 105 -7.93 4.47 6.10
C ILE A 105 -9.41 4.76 5.93
N ASN A 106 -10.16 3.73 5.54
CA ASN A 106 -11.61 3.79 5.43
C ASN A 106 -12.29 3.33 6.69
N MET A 107 -13.46 3.91 6.93
CA MET A 107 -14.39 3.44 7.94
C MET A 107 -15.49 2.65 7.24
N THR A 108 -15.55 1.36 7.53
CA THR A 108 -16.43 0.40 6.85
C THR A 108 -17.41 -0.22 7.83
N LYS A 109 -18.63 -0.52 7.35
CA LYS A 109 -19.61 -1.32 8.06
C LYS A 109 -19.33 -2.80 7.84
N ILE A 110 -19.14 -3.55 8.91
CA ILE A 110 -19.14 -5.01 8.87
C ILE A 110 -20.48 -5.49 9.41
N TYR A 111 -21.20 -6.27 8.61
CA TYR A 111 -22.45 -6.91 9.04
C TYR A 111 -22.10 -8.17 9.81
N HIS A 112 -22.61 -8.25 11.03
CA HIS A 112 -22.62 -9.46 11.84
C HIS A 112 -24.07 -9.97 11.85
N GLY A 113 -24.28 -11.23 11.50
CA GLY A 113 -25.57 -11.85 11.72
C GLY A 113 -25.97 -11.71 13.18
N ASP A 114 -27.14 -11.18 13.41
CA ASP A 114 -27.85 -10.93 14.65
C ASP A 114 -27.05 -11.11 15.96
N THR A 115 -26.52 -10.01 16.44
CA THR A 115 -26.04 -9.91 17.82
C THR A 115 -26.60 -8.67 18.47
N LYS A 116 -27.65 -8.84 19.26
CA LYS A 116 -28.21 -7.83 20.18
C LYS A 116 -28.69 -6.53 19.51
N GLY A 117 -29.44 -6.63 18.41
CA GLY A 117 -30.13 -5.48 17.80
C GLY A 117 -29.21 -4.49 17.06
N ARG A 118 -27.94 -4.82 16.88
CA ARG A 118 -26.99 -4.04 16.04
C ARG A 118 -26.54 -4.88 14.84
N PRO A 119 -27.12 -4.67 13.65
CA PRO A 119 -26.84 -5.50 12.48
C PRO A 119 -25.44 -5.28 11.91
N PHE A 120 -24.74 -4.23 12.31
CA PHE A 120 -23.39 -3.91 11.83
C PHE A 120 -22.57 -3.21 12.90
N ARG A 121 -21.24 -3.30 12.77
CA ARG A 121 -20.29 -2.42 13.46
C ARG A 121 -19.44 -1.66 12.43
N ILE A 122 -18.92 -0.52 12.81
CA ILE A 122 -17.98 0.25 12.00
C ILE A 122 -16.55 -0.13 12.42
N VAL A 123 -15.71 -0.42 11.46
CA VAL A 123 -14.29 -0.70 11.66
C VAL A 123 -13.41 0.09 10.70
N ALA A 124 -12.16 0.27 11.07
CA ALA A 124 -11.18 0.90 10.20
C ALA A 124 -10.54 -0.15 9.28
N TYR A 125 -10.47 0.14 7.98
CA TYR A 125 -9.85 -0.67 6.94
C TYR A 125 -8.73 0.10 6.26
N LYS A 126 -7.60 -0.56 6.00
CA LYS A 126 -6.50 -0.02 5.21
C LYS A 126 -5.75 -1.14 4.50
N CYS A 127 -4.92 -0.80 3.52
CA CYS A 127 -4.04 -1.75 2.87
C CYS A 127 -3.08 -2.40 3.90
N ASP A 128 -3.04 -3.72 3.91
CA ASP A 128 -2.20 -4.60 4.72
C ASP A 128 -1.18 -5.36 3.86
N LEU A 129 -1.01 -4.96 2.59
CA LEU A 129 -0.19 -5.65 1.58
C LEU A 129 -0.66 -7.08 1.28
N CYS A 130 -1.94 -7.36 1.51
CA CYS A 130 -2.54 -8.69 1.38
C CYS A 130 -1.92 -9.75 2.31
N ALA A 131 -1.31 -9.33 3.44
CA ALA A 131 -0.63 -10.23 4.36
C ALA A 131 -1.56 -11.32 4.94
N ASN A 132 -2.87 -11.05 5.01
CA ASN A 132 -3.88 -11.98 5.53
C ASN A 132 -4.68 -12.66 4.40
N THR A 133 -4.14 -12.79 3.21
CA THR A 133 -4.75 -13.49 2.07
C THR A 133 -3.99 -14.78 1.76
N GLU A 134 -4.58 -15.67 0.97
CA GLU A 134 -3.95 -16.95 0.60
C GLU A 134 -2.58 -16.78 -0.07
N THR A 135 -2.42 -15.74 -0.90
CA THR A 135 -1.17 -15.48 -1.63
C THR A 135 -0.13 -14.73 -0.80
N GLY A 136 -0.56 -13.96 0.20
CA GLY A 136 0.32 -13.06 0.96
C GLY A 136 0.95 -11.94 0.13
N GLU A 137 0.54 -11.76 -1.13
CA GLU A 137 1.11 -10.79 -2.07
C GLU A 137 0.05 -9.77 -2.54
N PRO A 138 0.45 -8.51 -2.80
CA PRO A 138 -0.46 -7.46 -3.25
C PRO A 138 -1.16 -7.78 -4.57
N ALA A 139 -2.38 -8.30 -4.52
CA ALA A 139 -3.19 -8.70 -5.68
C ALA A 139 -3.49 -7.55 -6.65
N CYS A 140 -3.44 -6.30 -6.19
CA CYS A 140 -3.68 -5.11 -7.01
C CYS A 140 -2.58 -4.86 -8.05
N ILE A 141 -1.34 -5.33 -7.82
CA ILE A 141 -0.20 -5.12 -8.72
C ILE A 141 -0.39 -5.90 -10.02
N PRO A 142 -0.48 -7.25 -10.01
CA PRO A 142 -0.64 -8.01 -11.24
C PRO A 142 -1.98 -7.76 -11.94
N ALA A 143 -2.99 -7.27 -11.22
CA ALA A 143 -4.28 -6.92 -11.78
C ALA A 143 -4.31 -5.57 -12.52
N CYS A 144 -3.25 -4.77 -12.44
CA CYS A 144 -3.21 -3.47 -13.09
C CYS A 144 -2.89 -3.60 -14.59
N PRO A 145 -3.82 -3.25 -15.50
CA PRO A 145 -3.62 -3.46 -16.94
C PRO A 145 -2.57 -2.53 -17.56
N THR A 146 -2.23 -1.44 -16.87
CA THR A 146 -1.23 -0.46 -17.32
C THR A 146 0.06 -0.52 -16.51
N GLU A 147 0.22 -1.52 -15.62
CA GLU A 147 1.38 -1.68 -14.74
C GLU A 147 1.70 -0.42 -13.89
N ALA A 148 0.68 0.41 -13.65
CA ALA A 148 0.82 1.63 -12.85
C ALA A 148 1.14 1.37 -11.38
N LEU A 149 0.99 0.13 -10.90
CA LEU A 149 1.23 -0.25 -9.50
C LEU A 149 2.51 -1.08 -9.38
N SER A 150 3.34 -0.74 -8.42
CA SER A 150 4.56 -1.47 -8.11
C SER A 150 4.78 -1.57 -6.60
N LEU A 151 5.49 -2.61 -6.17
CA LEU A 151 5.90 -2.73 -4.77
C LEU A 151 7.17 -1.91 -4.55
N PHE A 152 7.09 -0.89 -3.70
CA PHE A 152 8.25 -0.19 -3.21
C PHE A 152 8.85 -0.94 -2.03
N ASP A 153 10.07 -1.44 -2.21
CA ASP A 153 10.87 -2.06 -1.15
C ASP A 153 12.07 -1.15 -0.85
N PRO A 154 12.13 -0.54 0.34
CA PRO A 154 13.21 0.35 0.70
C PRO A 154 14.57 -0.33 0.74
N ALA A 155 14.63 -1.64 1.03
CA ALA A 155 15.88 -2.40 1.01
C ALA A 155 16.43 -2.56 -0.41
N VAL A 156 15.54 -2.88 -1.36
CA VAL A 156 15.91 -2.97 -2.79
C VAL A 156 16.39 -1.62 -3.31
N VAL A 157 15.67 -0.54 -2.99
CA VAL A 157 16.06 0.82 -3.40
C VAL A 157 17.40 1.22 -2.80
N ALA A 158 17.66 0.91 -1.53
CA ALA A 158 18.93 1.19 -0.89
C ALA A 158 20.08 0.40 -1.55
N ALA A 159 19.88 -0.88 -1.85
CA ALA A 159 20.86 -1.70 -2.55
C ALA A 159 21.17 -1.19 -3.96
N GLN A 160 20.14 -0.78 -4.71
CA GLN A 160 20.31 -0.18 -6.04
C GLN A 160 21.10 1.14 -5.99
N ARG A 161 20.79 2.00 -5.01
CA ARG A 161 21.54 3.26 -4.79
C ARG A 161 23.00 3.02 -4.44
N ALA A 162 23.27 2.01 -3.59
CA ALA A 162 24.64 1.63 -3.25
C ALA A 162 25.42 1.13 -4.48
N LYS A 163 24.82 0.26 -5.30
CA LYS A 163 25.42 -0.19 -6.57
C LYS A 163 25.71 0.97 -7.51
N LEU A 164 24.77 1.87 -7.70
CA LEU A 164 24.95 3.04 -8.58
C LEU A 164 26.05 3.98 -8.07
N LYS A 165 26.15 4.17 -6.74
CA LYS A 165 27.22 4.96 -6.13
C LYS A 165 28.59 4.33 -6.38
N ALA A 166 28.72 3.01 -6.19
CA ALA A 166 29.96 2.27 -6.45
C ALA A 166 30.37 2.34 -7.94
N GLN A 167 29.42 2.20 -8.88
CA GLN A 167 29.68 2.34 -10.31
C GLN A 167 30.16 3.75 -10.67
N LYS A 168 29.54 4.81 -10.11
CA LYS A 168 30.00 6.19 -10.34
C LYS A 168 31.40 6.44 -9.80
N GLU A 169 31.72 5.86 -8.65
CA GLU A 169 33.06 5.99 -8.07
C GLU A 169 34.11 5.27 -8.90
N SER A 170 33.86 4.03 -9.33
CA SER A 170 34.71 3.28 -10.25
C SER A 170 34.96 4.04 -11.57
N ALA A 171 33.90 4.61 -12.16
CA ALA A 171 34.00 5.40 -13.38
C ALA A 171 34.89 6.66 -13.19
N LYS A 172 34.80 7.32 -12.04
CA LYS A 172 35.68 8.46 -11.71
C LYS A 172 37.16 8.05 -11.60
N ILE A 173 37.43 6.94 -10.89
CA ILE A 173 38.77 6.38 -10.75
C ILE A 173 39.32 6.03 -12.14
N GLN A 174 38.54 5.34 -12.97
CA GLN A 174 38.96 4.98 -14.32
C GLN A 174 39.28 6.22 -15.18
N SER A 175 38.42 7.24 -15.16
CA SER A 175 38.63 8.51 -15.87
C SER A 175 39.90 9.25 -15.39
N ALA A 176 40.16 9.25 -14.06
CA ALA A 176 41.37 9.84 -13.49
C ALA A 176 42.61 9.09 -13.93
N TYR A 177 42.59 7.76 -13.93
CA TYR A 177 43.70 6.91 -14.40
C TYR A 177 44.01 7.15 -15.89
N GLU A 178 43.00 7.20 -16.75
CA GLU A 178 43.16 7.48 -18.19
C GLU A 178 43.77 8.87 -18.44
N LYS A 179 43.35 9.89 -17.65
CA LYS A 179 43.94 11.24 -17.73
C LYS A 179 45.39 11.25 -17.30
N ALA A 180 45.75 10.48 -16.27
CA ALA A 180 47.14 10.38 -15.79
C ALA A 180 48.03 9.71 -16.86
N LEU A 181 47.56 8.63 -17.50
CA LEU A 181 48.28 7.97 -18.57
C LEU A 181 48.52 8.88 -19.79
N LYS A 182 47.55 9.73 -20.15
CA LYS A 182 47.68 10.69 -21.24
C LYS A 182 48.70 11.80 -20.94
N LYS A 183 48.85 12.18 -19.66
CA LYS A 183 49.84 13.20 -19.23
C LYS A 183 51.24 12.65 -19.08
N GLY A 184 51.40 11.34 -18.90
CA GLY A 184 52.71 10.70 -18.71
C GLY A 184 53.37 10.16 -19.99
N LYS A 185 52.85 10.47 -21.20
CA LYS A 185 53.55 10.21 -22.45
C LYS A 185 54.53 11.33 -22.74
N PRO A 186 55.85 11.03 -22.91
CA PRO A 186 56.87 11.99 -23.26
C PRO A 186 56.65 12.62 -24.61
#